data_3bd2348a21421fbc31874af0e7414eb7
#
_entry.id   3bd2348a21421fbc31874af0e7414eb7
#
_cell.length_a   1.000
_cell.length_b   1.000
_cell.length_c   1.000
_cell.angle_alpha   90.00
_cell.angle_beta   90.00
_cell.angle_gamma   90.00
#
_symmetry.space_group_name_H-M   'P 1'
#
loop_
_entity.id
_entity.type
_entity.pdbx_description
1 polymer ?
#
loop_
_entity_poly.entity_id
_entity_poly.type
_entity_poly.pdbx_seq_one_letter_code
_entity_poly.pdbx_strand_id
1 'polypeptide(L)'
;MKRGSLSTYFAGVGVKSLSATEIDPTVSRGHELQGVDAIQAFLGVPVDKRRIQARYVWLSDDEDPLIFEGEVTWYDSRKGKVARDPEPRLYYPKASEPVVYRAKPGDTLFVCLGRD
;
A
#
# COMPACT_ATOMS: atom_id res chain seq x y z
N MET A 1 -8.20 22.07 -1.36
CA MET A 1 -8.57 21.25 -2.53
C MET A 1 -10.08 21.31 -2.74
N LYS A 2 -10.53 21.48 -3.96
CA LYS A 2 -11.95 21.48 -4.28
C LYS A 2 -12.51 20.06 -4.16
N ARG A 3 -13.79 19.97 -3.73
CA ARG A 3 -14.52 18.72 -3.67
C ARG A 3 -14.48 18.03 -5.05
N GLY A 4 -14.14 16.75 -5.09
CA GLY A 4 -14.08 15.97 -6.32
C GLY A 4 -12.77 16.07 -7.10
N SER A 5 -11.80 16.90 -6.69
CA SER A 5 -10.53 17.02 -7.43
C SER A 5 -9.74 15.73 -7.46
N LEU A 6 -9.77 14.93 -6.38
CA LEU A 6 -9.07 13.66 -6.35
C LEU A 6 -9.64 12.67 -7.35
N SER A 7 -10.97 12.68 -7.56
CA SER A 7 -11.60 11.76 -8.50
C SER A 7 -11.26 12.08 -9.96
N THR A 8 -10.72 13.26 -10.25
CA THR A 8 -10.22 13.60 -11.57
C THR A 8 -8.95 12.80 -11.91
N TYR A 9 -8.11 12.55 -10.91
CA TYR A 9 -6.80 11.91 -11.11
C TYR A 9 -6.77 10.45 -10.70
N PHE A 10 -7.62 10.06 -9.77
CA PHE A 10 -7.60 8.72 -9.19
C PHE A 10 -8.94 8.03 -9.31
N ALA A 11 -8.90 6.76 -9.70
CA ALA A 11 -10.08 5.89 -9.73
C ALA A 11 -10.46 5.42 -8.33
N GLY A 12 -9.52 5.43 -7.40
CA GLY A 12 -9.76 5.05 -6.01
C GLY A 12 -8.67 5.59 -5.10
N VAL A 13 -9.04 5.92 -3.86
CA VAL A 13 -8.11 6.36 -2.83
C VAL A 13 -8.49 5.68 -1.53
N GLY A 14 -7.56 4.97 -0.93
CA GLY A 14 -7.72 4.38 0.40
C GLY A 14 -6.69 4.95 1.36
N VAL A 15 -7.07 5.07 2.62
CA VAL A 15 -6.23 5.65 3.66
C VAL A 15 -6.12 4.69 4.81
N LYS A 16 -4.93 4.54 5.36
CA LYS A 16 -4.74 3.74 6.57
C LYS A 16 -3.59 4.29 7.40
N SER A 17 -3.58 3.96 8.68
CA SER A 17 -2.46 4.20 9.56
C SER A 17 -1.48 3.03 9.46
N LEU A 18 -0.19 3.32 9.38
CA LEU A 18 0.84 2.29 9.29
C LEU A 18 1.19 1.73 10.66
N SER A 19 1.41 0.42 10.72
CA SER A 19 1.83 -0.27 11.94
C SER A 19 3.32 -0.60 11.88
N ALA A 20 3.92 -0.83 13.05
CA ALA A 20 5.32 -1.22 13.13
C ALA A 20 5.60 -2.54 12.38
N THR A 21 4.67 -3.49 12.44
CA THR A 21 4.81 -4.76 11.73
C THR A 21 4.92 -4.56 10.21
N GLU A 22 4.28 -3.53 9.69
CA GLU A 22 4.28 -3.24 8.26
C GLU A 22 5.56 -2.59 7.77
N ILE A 23 6.18 -1.72 8.59
CA ILE A 23 7.24 -0.85 8.06
C ILE A 23 8.50 -0.73 8.95
N ASP A 24 8.53 -1.34 10.12
CA ASP A 24 9.70 -1.27 10.99
C ASP A 24 10.53 -2.55 10.86
N PRO A 25 11.75 -2.48 10.26
CA PRO A 25 12.56 -3.68 10.04
C PRO A 25 13.08 -4.32 11.33
N THR A 26 13.03 -3.61 12.47
CA THR A 26 13.40 -4.20 13.76
C THR A 26 12.27 -5.06 14.32
N VAL A 27 11.03 -4.86 13.83
CA VAL A 27 9.85 -5.64 14.23
C VAL A 27 9.58 -6.76 13.23
N SER A 28 9.59 -6.45 11.93
CA SER A 28 9.33 -7.42 10.87
C SER A 28 9.91 -6.95 9.55
N ARG A 29 10.41 -7.89 8.75
CA ARG A 29 10.87 -7.64 7.38
C ARG A 29 9.99 -8.37 6.36
N GLY A 30 8.72 -8.58 6.72
CA GLY A 30 7.77 -9.25 5.83
C GLY A 30 7.35 -8.46 4.61
N HIS A 31 7.57 -7.14 4.60
CA HIS A 31 7.25 -6.26 3.47
C HIS A 31 5.77 -6.27 3.10
N GLU A 32 4.89 -6.47 4.06
CA GLU A 32 3.46 -6.60 3.81
C GLU A 32 2.67 -5.48 4.46
N LEU A 33 1.86 -4.80 3.63
CA LEU A 33 0.89 -3.81 4.10
C LEU A 33 -0.47 -4.49 4.16
N GLN A 34 -1.16 -4.31 5.27
CA GLN A 34 -2.49 -4.89 5.46
C GLN A 34 -3.50 -4.23 4.52
N GLY A 35 -4.22 -5.05 3.75
CA GLY A 35 -5.24 -4.56 2.84
C GLY A 35 -6.54 -4.30 3.57
N VAL A 36 -6.81 -3.03 3.88
CA VAL A 36 -8.04 -2.62 4.56
C VAL A 36 -9.20 -2.49 3.57
N ASP A 37 -10.42 -2.41 4.09
CA ASP A 37 -11.64 -2.34 3.28
C ASP A 37 -11.60 -1.21 2.25
N ALA A 38 -11.07 -0.06 2.61
CA ALA A 38 -10.96 1.08 1.69
C ALA A 38 -10.12 0.76 0.46
N ILE A 39 -9.07 -0.05 0.62
CA ILE A 39 -8.20 -0.47 -0.49
C ILE A 39 -8.90 -1.57 -1.30
N GLN A 40 -9.55 -2.50 -0.64
CA GLN A 40 -10.31 -3.55 -1.32
C GLN A 40 -11.45 -2.99 -2.17
N ALA A 41 -12.00 -1.85 -1.78
CA ALA A 41 -13.11 -1.22 -2.51
C ALA A 41 -12.74 -0.92 -3.97
N PHE A 42 -11.48 -0.62 -4.28
CA PHE A 42 -11.06 -0.35 -5.65
C PHE A 42 -10.13 -1.40 -6.24
N LEU A 43 -9.41 -2.18 -5.44
CA LEU A 43 -8.57 -3.27 -5.96
C LEU A 43 -9.33 -4.59 -6.05
N GLY A 44 -10.43 -4.71 -5.34
CA GLY A 44 -11.22 -5.94 -5.26
C GLY A 44 -10.59 -6.98 -4.32
N VAL A 45 -11.32 -8.05 -4.07
CA VAL A 45 -10.78 -9.18 -3.31
C VAL A 45 -9.81 -9.94 -4.21
N PRO A 46 -8.56 -10.17 -3.77
CA PRO A 46 -7.58 -10.83 -4.63
C PRO A 46 -7.92 -12.31 -4.85
N VAL A 47 -7.97 -12.73 -6.10
CA VAL A 47 -8.14 -14.14 -6.49
C VAL A 47 -6.77 -14.75 -6.77
N ASP A 48 -5.98 -14.07 -7.58
CA ASP A 48 -4.60 -14.46 -7.89
C ASP A 48 -3.66 -13.33 -7.52
N LYS A 49 -2.38 -13.64 -7.38
CA LYS A 49 -1.36 -12.61 -7.20
C LYS A 49 -1.36 -11.67 -8.39
N ARG A 50 -1.44 -10.37 -8.11
CA ARG A 50 -1.46 -9.34 -9.13
C ARG A 50 -0.37 -8.34 -8.87
N ARG A 51 0.56 -8.22 -9.81
CA ARG A 51 1.61 -7.21 -9.77
C ARG A 51 1.11 -5.95 -10.44
N ILE A 52 1.26 -4.84 -9.77
CA ILE A 52 0.74 -3.54 -10.22
C ILE A 52 1.88 -2.54 -10.20
N GLN A 53 2.05 -1.80 -11.29
CA GLN A 53 3.01 -0.69 -11.32
C GLN A 53 2.65 0.31 -10.25
N ALA A 54 3.64 0.74 -9.48
CA ALA A 54 3.42 1.62 -8.36
C ALA A 54 4.53 2.65 -8.23
N ARG A 55 4.14 3.85 -7.85
CA ARG A 55 5.07 4.90 -7.46
C ARG A 55 4.96 5.07 -5.95
N TYR A 56 6.07 4.92 -5.27
CA TYR A 56 6.17 5.12 -3.83
C TYR A 56 6.64 6.54 -3.58
N VAL A 57 5.92 7.27 -2.75
CA VAL A 57 6.27 8.66 -2.43
C VAL A 57 6.24 8.84 -0.93
N TRP A 58 7.36 9.28 -0.36
CA TRP A 58 7.42 9.68 1.03
C TRP A 58 7.43 11.22 1.08
N LEU A 59 6.52 11.77 1.86
CA LEU A 59 6.34 13.21 2.01
C LEU A 59 6.62 13.64 3.44
N SER A 60 7.31 14.76 3.58
CA SER A 60 7.58 15.41 4.85
C SER A 60 7.51 16.91 4.66
N ASP A 61 7.19 17.64 5.73
CA ASP A 61 7.17 19.10 5.68
C ASP A 61 8.58 19.70 5.61
N ASP A 62 9.58 18.93 6.06
CA ASP A 62 10.95 19.43 6.27
C ASP A 62 11.96 18.99 5.23
N GLU A 63 11.62 17.97 4.43
CA GLU A 63 12.57 17.38 3.48
C GLU A 63 11.91 17.21 2.11
N ASP A 64 12.75 17.14 1.08
CA ASP A 64 12.27 16.87 -0.27
C ASP A 64 11.61 15.49 -0.34
N PRO A 65 10.60 15.33 -1.21
CA PRO A 65 9.99 14.01 -1.41
C PRO A 65 11.00 12.97 -1.85
N LEU A 66 10.83 11.74 -1.34
CA LEU A 66 11.56 10.58 -1.84
C LEU A 66 10.61 9.78 -2.71
N ILE A 67 11.07 9.42 -3.90
CA ILE A 67 10.26 8.71 -4.89
C ILE A 67 10.98 7.46 -5.35
N PHE A 68 10.25 6.35 -5.40
CA PHE A 68 10.72 5.12 -6.00
C PHE A 68 9.66 4.59 -6.95
N GLU A 69 10.03 4.27 -8.17
CA GLU A 69 9.13 3.66 -9.13
C GLU A 69 9.42 2.16 -9.23
N GLY A 70 8.38 1.37 -9.03
CA GLY A 70 8.48 -0.07 -9.04
C GLY A 70 7.11 -0.71 -9.13
N GLU A 71 6.85 -1.66 -8.25
CA GLU A 71 5.57 -2.37 -8.25
C GLU A 71 5.14 -2.76 -6.84
N VAL A 72 3.86 -3.08 -6.69
CA VAL A 72 3.30 -3.75 -5.51
C VAL A 72 2.66 -5.05 -5.98
N THR A 73 2.54 -6.01 -5.07
CA THR A 73 1.81 -7.25 -5.33
C THR A 73 0.58 -7.28 -4.44
N TRP A 74 -0.59 -7.39 -5.05
CA TRP A 74 -1.87 -7.55 -4.35
C TRP A 74 -2.21 -9.03 -4.33
N TYR A 75 -2.40 -9.60 -3.14
CA TYR A 75 -2.63 -11.03 -3.02
C TYR A 75 -3.35 -11.38 -1.73
N ASP A 76 -3.88 -12.61 -1.68
CA ASP A 76 -4.52 -13.17 -0.49
C ASP A 76 -3.51 -14.02 0.27
N SER A 77 -3.14 -13.60 1.48
CA SER A 77 -2.17 -14.31 2.30
C SER A 77 -2.71 -15.65 2.84
N ARG A 78 -4.02 -15.86 2.72
CA ARG A 78 -4.68 -17.11 3.15
C ARG A 78 -5.14 -17.98 2.00
N LYS A 79 -4.70 -17.69 0.78
CA LYS A 79 -5.09 -18.48 -0.39
C LYS A 79 -4.70 -19.95 -0.20
N GLY A 80 -5.64 -20.84 -0.45
CA GLY A 80 -5.44 -22.28 -0.29
C GLY A 80 -5.65 -22.81 1.12
N LYS A 81 -5.91 -21.94 2.09
CA LYS A 81 -6.23 -22.36 3.45
C LYS A 81 -7.72 -22.60 3.58
N VAL A 82 -8.07 -23.81 4.01
CA VAL A 82 -9.48 -24.23 4.12
C VAL A 82 -10.22 -23.41 5.19
N ALA A 83 -11.47 -23.05 4.87
CA ALA A 83 -12.42 -22.41 5.78
C ALA A 83 -11.96 -21.08 6.38
N ARG A 84 -11.14 -20.30 5.63
CA ARG A 84 -10.72 -18.99 6.06
C ARG A 84 -11.12 -17.92 5.05
N ASP A 85 -11.54 -16.77 5.57
CA ASP A 85 -11.80 -15.61 4.74
C ASP A 85 -10.50 -15.10 4.10
N PRO A 86 -10.57 -14.47 2.93
CA PRO A 86 -9.40 -13.84 2.33
C PRO A 86 -8.78 -12.83 3.29
N GLU A 87 -7.45 -12.77 3.25
CA GLU A 87 -6.68 -11.78 4.00
C GLU A 87 -5.79 -11.01 3.03
N PRO A 88 -6.31 -9.96 2.40
CA PRO A 88 -5.57 -9.21 1.40
C PRO A 88 -4.34 -8.50 1.96
N ARG A 89 -3.26 -8.52 1.19
CA ARG A 89 -2.01 -7.85 1.52
C ARG A 89 -1.46 -7.14 0.29
N LEU A 90 -0.82 -6.00 0.51
CA LEU A 90 0.04 -5.36 -0.48
C LEU A 90 1.49 -5.66 -0.08
N TYR A 91 2.19 -6.37 -0.95
CA TYR A 91 3.61 -6.66 -0.75
C TYR A 91 4.44 -5.59 -1.45
N TYR A 92 5.41 -4.99 -0.74
CA TYR A 92 6.35 -4.06 -1.34
C TYR A 92 7.73 -4.71 -1.47
N PRO A 93 8.40 -4.54 -2.64
CA PRO A 93 9.68 -5.20 -2.88
C PRO A 93 10.80 -4.57 -2.06
N LYS A 94 11.87 -5.31 -1.88
CA LYS A 94 13.05 -4.85 -1.14
C LYS A 94 13.59 -3.53 -1.70
N ALA A 95 13.54 -3.34 -3.01
CA ALA A 95 14.03 -2.12 -3.66
C ALA A 95 13.29 -0.87 -3.20
N SER A 96 12.06 -0.98 -2.66
CA SER A 96 11.30 0.16 -2.15
C SER A 96 11.69 0.55 -0.72
N GLU A 97 12.50 -0.25 -0.03
CA GLU A 97 12.85 0.00 1.38
C GLU A 97 13.38 1.41 1.66
N PRO A 98 14.24 2.01 0.82
CA PRO A 98 14.74 3.36 1.09
C PRO A 98 13.64 4.42 1.25
N VAL A 99 12.47 4.20 0.61
CA VAL A 99 11.32 5.08 0.74
C VAL A 99 10.40 4.60 1.86
N VAL A 100 10.02 3.31 1.84
CA VAL A 100 9.07 2.75 2.81
C VAL A 100 9.57 2.87 4.24
N TYR A 101 10.85 2.62 4.47
CA TYR A 101 11.40 2.65 5.83
C TYR A 101 11.64 4.06 6.37
N ARG A 102 11.33 5.10 5.57
CA ARG A 102 11.26 6.47 6.10
C ARG A 102 9.98 6.68 6.90
N ALA A 103 8.95 5.88 6.65
CA ALA A 103 7.70 5.95 7.40
C ALA A 103 7.89 5.42 8.83
N LYS A 104 7.08 5.94 9.73
CA LYS A 104 7.09 5.55 11.15
C LYS A 104 5.72 4.99 11.53
N PRO A 105 5.66 4.11 12.55
CA PRO A 105 4.37 3.63 13.05
C PRO A 105 3.46 4.81 13.40
N GLY A 106 2.22 4.76 12.95
CA GLY A 106 1.26 5.82 13.14
C GLY A 106 1.18 6.81 11.98
N ASP A 107 2.15 6.80 11.07
CA ASP A 107 2.08 7.63 9.87
C ASP A 107 0.91 7.21 8.98
N THR A 108 0.40 8.14 8.19
CA THR A 108 -0.73 7.90 7.30
C THR A 108 -0.23 7.47 5.92
N LEU A 109 -0.78 6.36 5.44
CA LEU A 109 -0.57 5.89 4.08
C LEU A 109 -1.79 6.19 3.23
N PHE A 110 -1.56 6.80 2.07
CA PHE A 110 -2.57 6.97 1.04
C PHE A 110 -2.24 5.99 -0.09
N VAL A 111 -3.20 5.14 -0.44
CA VAL A 111 -3.07 4.26 -1.61
C VAL A 111 -4.00 4.79 -2.68
N CYS A 112 -3.43 5.20 -3.78
CA CYS A 112 -4.17 5.88 -4.85
C CYS A 112 -4.07 5.06 -6.14
N LEU A 113 -5.22 4.70 -6.70
CA LEU A 113 -5.29 4.04 -8.01
C LEU A 113 -5.45 5.11 -9.09
N GLY A 114 -4.39 5.27 -9.90
CA GLY A 114 -4.40 6.28 -10.96
C GLY A 114 -5.38 5.95 -12.09
N ARG A 115 -5.88 6.99 -12.73
CA ARG A 115 -6.64 6.84 -13.98
C ARG A 115 -5.67 6.89 -15.15
N ASP A 116 -5.84 5.99 -16.08
CA ASP A 116 -5.05 5.97 -17.30
C ASP A 116 -5.74 6.72 -18.44
#